data_726bb80aed3bdc1cbadd52a8e98d95d5
#
_entry.id   726bb80aed3bdc1cbadd52a8e98d95d5
#
_cell.length_a   1.000
_cell.length_b   1.000
_cell.length_c   1.000
_cell.angle_alpha   90.00
_cell.angle_beta   90.00
_cell.angle_gamma   90.00
#
_symmetry.space_group_name_H-M   'P 1'
#
loop_
_entity.id
_entity.type
_entity.pdbx_description
1 polymer ?
#
loop_
_entity_poly.entity_id
_entity_poly.type
_entity_poly.pdbx_seq_one_letter_code
_entity_poly.pdbx_strand_id
1 'polypeptide(L)'
;KLPLLRLDMGRIFGSLVGASESNIRMAIKIAESISPSILWIDEIEKGLSGTKSEGDSGTSARVFGTILTWMQEKESPTFIIATANDIERLPPELLRKGRFDEIFFVDLPTSKEREQIFKIHLKKFKRDPEKYNIAEFSKKTDGFSGADIEQVVIDALFDSFNKGQELDNGNIFDAIHRTVPLASTMKEKLSEIRKWANERAVIASLPEKEISGETINISSGRQIEF
;
A
#
# COMPACT_ATOMS: atom_id res chain seq x y z
N LYS A 1 9.95 -15.75 -14.90
CA LYS A 1 9.51 -15.38 -13.53
C LYS A 1 10.76 -15.05 -12.73
N LEU A 2 10.81 -13.87 -12.12
CA LEU A 2 11.91 -13.48 -11.22
C LEU A 2 11.60 -13.92 -9.79
N PRO A 3 12.60 -14.30 -8.98
CA PRO A 3 12.43 -14.54 -7.56
C PRO A 3 12.05 -13.23 -6.86
N LEU A 4 11.09 -13.32 -5.92
CA LEU A 4 10.65 -12.22 -5.08
C LEU A 4 11.11 -12.48 -3.65
N LEU A 5 11.92 -11.58 -3.12
CA LEU A 5 12.32 -11.54 -1.71
C LEU A 5 11.52 -10.48 -0.99
N ARG A 6 10.88 -10.82 0.13
CA ARG A 6 10.21 -9.85 1.01
C ARG A 6 11.08 -9.57 2.22
N LEU A 7 11.36 -8.30 2.42
CA LEU A 7 12.07 -7.78 3.57
C LEU A 7 11.08 -7.06 4.49
N ASP A 8 10.85 -7.61 5.67
CA ASP A 8 10.00 -7.02 6.70
C ASP A 8 10.87 -6.19 7.65
N MET A 9 10.74 -4.85 7.57
CA MET A 9 11.55 -3.95 8.38
C MET A 9 11.28 -4.10 9.87
N GLY A 10 10.05 -4.41 10.27
CA GLY A 10 9.71 -4.65 11.67
C GLY A 10 10.48 -5.83 12.29
N ARG A 11 10.72 -6.89 11.52
CA ARG A 11 11.50 -8.06 11.97
C ARG A 11 12.99 -7.78 12.06
N ILE A 12 13.51 -6.93 11.19
CA ILE A 12 14.94 -6.56 11.21
C ILE A 12 15.29 -5.81 12.48
N PHE A 13 14.42 -4.90 12.93
CA PHE A 13 14.63 -4.08 14.12
C PHE A 13 14.15 -4.75 15.44
N GLY A 14 13.34 -5.80 15.37
CA GLY A 14 12.88 -6.55 16.54
C GLY A 14 13.91 -7.46 17.20
N SER A 15 15.12 -7.56 16.66
CA SER A 15 16.21 -8.37 17.19
C SER A 15 17.18 -7.55 18.05
N LEU A 16 17.98 -8.22 18.88
CA LEU A 16 18.97 -7.63 19.78
C LEU A 16 19.87 -6.58 19.09
N VAL A 17 20.27 -5.57 19.85
CA VAL A 17 21.16 -4.49 19.41
C VAL A 17 22.41 -5.05 18.68
N GLY A 18 22.66 -4.58 17.45
CA GLY A 18 23.75 -5.04 16.59
C GLY A 18 23.38 -6.13 15.57
N ALA A 19 22.31 -6.90 15.78
CA ALA A 19 21.84 -7.89 14.81
C ALA A 19 21.18 -7.25 13.58
N SER A 20 20.55 -6.10 13.74
CA SER A 20 19.81 -5.42 12.68
C SER A 20 20.67 -5.05 11.48
N GLU A 21 21.90 -4.53 11.71
CA GLU A 21 22.83 -4.19 10.63
C GLU A 21 23.36 -5.44 9.92
N SER A 22 23.65 -6.50 10.66
CA SER A 22 24.06 -7.79 10.10
C SER A 22 22.95 -8.41 9.26
N ASN A 23 21.69 -8.36 9.75
CA ASN A 23 20.53 -8.90 9.08
C ASN A 23 20.26 -8.18 7.74
N ILE A 24 20.37 -6.85 7.70
CA ILE A 24 20.19 -6.10 6.46
C ILE A 24 21.29 -6.40 5.45
N ARG A 25 22.56 -6.47 5.89
CA ARG A 25 23.67 -6.84 5.01
C ARG A 25 23.50 -8.26 4.45
N MET A 26 23.03 -9.20 5.25
CA MET A 26 22.73 -10.56 4.80
C MET A 26 21.58 -10.56 3.78
N ALA A 27 20.49 -9.84 4.03
CA ALA A 27 19.35 -9.74 3.11
C ALA A 27 19.79 -9.16 1.74
N ILE A 28 20.62 -8.13 1.75
CA ILE A 28 21.20 -7.53 0.54
C ILE A 28 22.05 -8.57 -0.23
N LYS A 29 22.94 -9.27 0.45
CA LYS A 29 23.78 -10.31 -0.18
C LYS A 29 22.93 -11.43 -0.81
N ILE A 30 21.86 -11.85 -0.14
CA ILE A 30 20.94 -12.85 -0.69
C ILE A 30 20.27 -12.30 -1.96
N ALA A 31 19.76 -11.06 -1.93
CA ALA A 31 19.12 -10.44 -3.09
C ALA A 31 20.04 -10.36 -4.29
N GLU A 32 21.31 -10.02 -4.07
CA GLU A 32 22.33 -9.95 -5.13
C GLU A 32 22.73 -11.34 -5.66
N SER A 33 22.87 -12.32 -4.76
CA SER A 33 23.32 -13.68 -5.13
C SER A 33 22.31 -14.42 -6.03
N ILE A 34 21.02 -14.07 -5.94
CA ILE A 34 19.96 -14.66 -6.76
C ILE A 34 19.47 -13.72 -7.88
N SER A 35 20.21 -12.63 -8.13
CA SER A 35 19.83 -11.70 -9.19
C SER A 35 19.88 -12.37 -10.59
N PRO A 36 18.99 -12.03 -11.52
CA PRO A 36 18.00 -10.96 -11.46
C PRO A 36 16.82 -11.27 -10.54
N SER A 37 16.54 -10.37 -9.59
CA SER A 37 15.55 -10.59 -8.51
C SER A 37 14.74 -9.33 -8.22
N ILE A 38 13.63 -9.49 -7.47
CA ILE A 38 12.83 -8.40 -6.94
C ILE A 38 12.99 -8.40 -5.41
N LEU A 39 13.38 -7.27 -4.83
CA LEU A 39 13.40 -7.05 -3.39
C LEU A 39 12.24 -6.15 -3.00
N TRP A 40 11.27 -6.71 -2.27
CA TRP A 40 10.14 -5.98 -1.72
C TRP A 40 10.41 -5.60 -0.26
N ILE A 41 10.58 -4.31 0.00
CA ILE A 41 10.75 -3.74 1.34
C ILE A 41 9.39 -3.25 1.82
N ASP A 42 8.80 -3.97 2.78
CA ASP A 42 7.48 -3.65 3.29
C ASP A 42 7.57 -2.72 4.51
N GLU A 43 6.73 -1.66 4.52
CA GLU A 43 6.64 -0.67 5.59
C GLU A 43 8.01 -0.09 5.98
N ILE A 44 8.71 0.45 4.97
CA ILE A 44 10.08 0.94 5.11
C ILE A 44 10.23 1.98 6.25
N GLU A 45 9.18 2.74 6.56
CA GLU A 45 9.17 3.73 7.65
C GLU A 45 9.25 3.09 9.05
N LYS A 46 8.88 1.82 9.21
CA LYS A 46 8.96 1.15 10.53
C LYS A 46 10.40 1.01 11.02
N GLY A 47 11.32 0.90 10.10
CA GLY A 47 12.75 0.92 10.43
C GLY A 47 13.25 2.24 11.02
N LEU A 48 12.44 3.32 10.97
CA LEU A 48 12.80 4.65 11.47
C LEU A 48 12.13 4.98 12.80
N SER A 49 11.22 4.14 13.28
CA SER A 49 10.41 4.43 14.47
C SER A 49 11.23 4.58 15.75
N GLY A 50 12.46 4.10 15.77
CA GLY A 50 13.40 4.19 16.91
C GLY A 50 14.19 5.50 16.99
N THR A 51 14.23 6.32 15.94
CA THR A 51 15.13 7.49 15.88
C THR A 51 14.76 8.63 16.86
N LYS A 52 13.58 8.60 17.45
CA LYS A 52 13.09 9.62 18.40
C LYS A 52 13.10 9.16 19.87
N SER A 53 13.44 7.91 20.16
CA SER A 53 13.55 7.43 21.55
C SER A 53 15.00 7.45 22.01
N GLU A 54 15.26 7.96 23.21
CA GLU A 54 16.60 8.07 23.84
C GLU A 54 17.36 6.73 23.97
N GLY A 55 16.77 5.61 23.56
CA GLY A 55 17.36 4.27 23.63
C GLY A 55 17.84 3.70 22.29
N ASP A 56 17.55 4.31 21.15
CA ASP A 56 18.03 3.84 19.85
C ASP A 56 19.39 4.44 19.51
N SER A 57 20.47 3.77 19.91
CA SER A 57 21.89 4.13 19.75
C SER A 57 22.35 4.38 18.29
N GLY A 58 21.52 5.00 17.43
CA GLY A 58 21.83 5.28 16.04
C GLY A 58 21.76 4.05 15.11
N THR A 59 21.23 2.92 15.59
CA THR A 59 21.13 1.67 14.83
C THR A 59 20.23 1.86 13.60
N SER A 60 19.11 2.53 13.75
CA SER A 60 18.20 2.82 12.63
C SER A 60 18.89 3.66 11.55
N ALA A 61 19.65 4.69 11.93
CA ALA A 61 20.37 5.54 10.99
C ALA A 61 21.45 4.74 10.23
N ARG A 62 22.15 3.81 10.89
CA ARG A 62 23.17 2.95 10.25
C ARG A 62 22.57 1.94 9.28
N VAL A 63 21.45 1.28 9.68
CA VAL A 63 20.72 0.35 8.80
C VAL A 63 20.23 1.07 7.55
N PHE A 64 19.63 2.25 7.72
CA PHE A 64 19.20 3.08 6.59
C PHE A 64 20.38 3.53 5.72
N GLY A 65 21.45 4.01 6.33
CA GLY A 65 22.68 4.36 5.59
C GLY A 65 23.17 3.19 4.73
N THR A 66 23.16 1.97 5.26
CA THR A 66 23.52 0.76 4.51
C THR A 66 22.62 0.52 3.31
N ILE A 67 21.29 0.64 3.49
CA ILE A 67 20.32 0.48 2.38
C ILE A 67 20.54 1.57 1.32
N LEU A 68 20.65 2.82 1.74
CA LEU A 68 20.84 3.97 0.83
C LEU A 68 22.12 3.85 0.00
N THR A 69 23.23 3.49 0.65
CA THR A 69 24.50 3.28 -0.03
C THR A 69 24.39 2.14 -1.03
N TRP A 70 23.81 1.02 -0.61
CA TRP A 70 23.61 -0.11 -1.51
C TRP A 70 22.72 0.24 -2.71
N MET A 71 21.61 0.96 -2.51
CA MET A 71 20.74 1.37 -3.62
C MET A 71 21.46 2.22 -4.66
N GLN A 72 22.45 3.01 -4.24
CA GLN A 72 23.26 3.86 -5.13
C GLN A 72 24.38 3.10 -5.85
N GLU A 73 24.99 2.13 -5.16
CA GLU A 73 26.21 1.45 -5.63
C GLU A 73 25.94 0.10 -6.27
N LYS A 74 24.70 -0.43 -6.15
CA LYS A 74 24.36 -1.75 -6.67
C LYS A 74 24.55 -1.83 -8.20
N GLU A 75 25.31 -2.82 -8.64
CA GLU A 75 25.48 -3.19 -10.05
C GLU A 75 24.59 -4.39 -10.42
N SER A 76 24.12 -5.13 -9.42
CA SER A 76 23.26 -6.30 -9.62
C SER A 76 21.88 -5.91 -10.16
N PRO A 77 21.29 -6.66 -11.11
CA PRO A 77 19.95 -6.41 -11.62
C PRO A 77 18.87 -6.80 -10.60
N THR A 78 18.88 -6.15 -9.45
CA THR A 78 17.87 -6.28 -8.40
C THR A 78 16.89 -5.12 -8.50
N PHE A 79 15.61 -5.41 -8.78
CA PHE A 79 14.53 -4.41 -8.78
C PHE A 79 14.01 -4.22 -7.37
N ILE A 80 13.92 -2.97 -6.90
CA ILE A 80 13.50 -2.65 -5.54
C ILE A 80 12.09 -2.08 -5.57
N ILE A 81 11.19 -2.66 -4.76
CA ILE A 81 9.86 -2.13 -4.48
C ILE A 81 9.79 -1.85 -2.99
N ALA A 82 9.40 -0.63 -2.60
CA ALA A 82 9.17 -0.30 -1.20
C ALA A 82 7.74 0.19 -0.99
N THR A 83 7.13 -0.15 0.16
CA THR A 83 5.85 0.40 0.60
C THR A 83 6.07 1.26 1.85
N ALA A 84 5.30 2.34 1.96
CA ALA A 84 5.26 3.19 3.14
C ALA A 84 3.83 3.68 3.40
N ASN A 85 3.41 3.65 4.66
CA ASN A 85 2.13 4.19 5.12
C ASN A 85 2.28 5.62 5.68
N ASP A 86 3.50 6.04 5.99
CA ASP A 86 3.80 7.34 6.57
C ASP A 86 5.05 7.94 5.91
N ILE A 87 4.81 8.74 4.89
CA ILE A 87 5.88 9.36 4.09
C ILE A 87 6.69 10.38 4.89
N GLU A 88 6.09 11.02 5.91
CA GLU A 88 6.75 12.04 6.73
C GLU A 88 7.83 11.46 7.64
N ARG A 89 7.75 10.16 7.92
CA ARG A 89 8.77 9.44 8.69
C ARG A 89 9.98 9.05 7.86
N LEU A 90 9.87 9.12 6.53
CA LEU A 90 10.99 8.76 5.67
C LEU A 90 12.04 9.89 5.65
N PRO A 91 13.34 9.54 5.71
CA PRO A 91 14.39 10.53 5.49
C PRO A 91 14.24 11.17 4.11
N PRO A 92 14.38 12.50 3.99
CA PRO A 92 14.29 13.20 2.71
C PRO A 92 15.28 12.64 1.67
N GLU A 93 16.36 12.03 2.13
CA GLU A 93 17.37 11.40 1.29
C GLU A 93 16.78 10.25 0.45
N LEU A 94 15.86 9.45 1.00
CA LEU A 94 15.19 8.37 0.26
C LEU A 94 14.35 8.88 -0.92
N LEU A 95 13.77 10.05 -0.76
CA LEU A 95 12.85 10.66 -1.73
C LEU A 95 13.56 11.46 -2.82
N ARG A 96 14.93 11.54 -2.75
CA ARG A 96 15.72 12.21 -3.78
C ARG A 96 15.91 11.32 -5.00
N LYS A 97 15.95 11.94 -6.18
CA LYS A 97 16.27 11.26 -7.45
C LYS A 97 17.57 10.46 -7.35
N GLY A 98 17.62 9.30 -7.98
CA GLY A 98 18.78 8.41 -7.99
C GLY A 98 18.74 7.35 -6.87
N ARG A 99 17.59 7.18 -6.19
CA ARG A 99 17.33 6.08 -5.23
C ARG A 99 16.09 5.31 -5.60
N PHE A 100 14.92 5.95 -5.54
CA PHE A 100 13.73 5.45 -6.21
C PHE A 100 13.53 6.23 -7.51
N ASP A 101 13.37 5.50 -8.60
CA ASP A 101 13.15 6.08 -9.93
C ASP A 101 11.76 6.70 -10.00
N GLU A 102 10.79 6.08 -9.33
CA GLU A 102 9.41 6.55 -9.33
C GLU A 102 8.73 6.30 -7.99
N ILE A 103 7.85 7.21 -7.61
CA ILE A 103 7.02 7.11 -6.41
C ILE A 103 5.56 7.08 -6.84
N PHE A 104 4.86 6.00 -6.49
CA PHE A 104 3.44 5.83 -6.77
C PHE A 104 2.61 6.10 -5.54
N PHE A 105 1.61 6.95 -5.68
CA PHE A 105 0.59 7.15 -4.65
C PHE A 105 -0.62 6.28 -4.93
N VAL A 106 -0.95 5.42 -3.98
CA VAL A 106 -2.15 4.57 -4.01
C VAL A 106 -3.18 5.21 -3.10
N ASP A 107 -4.18 5.87 -3.69
CA ASP A 107 -5.29 6.49 -2.96
C ASP A 107 -6.37 5.45 -2.61
N LEU A 108 -7.44 5.89 -1.96
CA LEU A 108 -8.62 5.09 -1.78
C LEU A 108 -9.20 4.67 -3.14
N PRO A 109 -9.82 3.49 -3.22
CA PRO A 109 -10.27 2.95 -4.49
C PRO A 109 -11.42 3.78 -5.09
N THR A 110 -11.36 4.00 -6.39
CA THR A 110 -12.43 4.58 -7.21
C THR A 110 -13.67 3.68 -7.21
N SER A 111 -14.82 4.19 -7.67
CA SER A 111 -16.05 3.41 -7.74
C SER A 111 -15.87 2.11 -8.55
N LYS A 112 -15.18 2.17 -9.68
CA LYS A 112 -14.90 0.98 -10.50
C LYS A 112 -13.97 -0.01 -9.81
N GLU A 113 -12.96 0.48 -9.10
CA GLU A 113 -12.06 -0.37 -8.32
C GLU A 113 -12.81 -1.02 -7.15
N ARG A 114 -13.70 -0.30 -6.45
CA ARG A 114 -14.55 -0.88 -5.40
C ARG A 114 -15.43 -2.00 -5.93
N GLU A 115 -16.00 -1.87 -7.13
CA GLU A 115 -16.73 -2.97 -7.77
C GLU A 115 -15.85 -4.22 -7.96
N GLN A 116 -14.60 -4.02 -8.42
CA GLN A 116 -13.67 -5.15 -8.57
C GLN A 116 -13.28 -5.76 -7.22
N ILE A 117 -13.08 -4.95 -6.21
CA ILE A 117 -12.76 -5.41 -4.85
C ILE A 117 -13.91 -6.27 -4.29
N PHE A 118 -15.17 -5.83 -4.42
CA PHE A 118 -16.32 -6.66 -4.05
C PHE A 118 -16.34 -8.00 -4.80
N LYS A 119 -16.11 -7.98 -6.13
CA LYS A 119 -16.06 -9.21 -6.94
C LYS A 119 -14.97 -10.16 -6.46
N ILE A 120 -13.80 -9.64 -6.12
CA ILE A 120 -12.67 -10.44 -5.61
C ILE A 120 -13.02 -11.11 -4.30
N HIS A 121 -13.56 -10.34 -3.33
CA HIS A 121 -13.87 -10.87 -2.01
C HIS A 121 -15.05 -11.85 -2.03
N LEU A 122 -16.10 -11.58 -2.81
CA LEU A 122 -17.19 -12.54 -3.00
C LEU A 122 -16.70 -13.87 -3.59
N LYS A 123 -15.84 -13.81 -4.63
CA LYS A 123 -15.23 -15.02 -5.20
C LYS A 123 -14.33 -15.75 -4.21
N LYS A 124 -13.55 -15.04 -3.40
CA LYS A 124 -12.71 -15.61 -2.34
C LYS A 124 -13.51 -16.47 -1.38
N PHE A 125 -14.74 -16.05 -1.07
CA PHE A 125 -15.68 -16.79 -0.22
C PHE A 125 -16.65 -17.69 -1.02
N LYS A 126 -16.30 -18.05 -2.25
CA LYS A 126 -17.07 -18.95 -3.13
C LYS A 126 -18.51 -18.48 -3.38
N ARG A 127 -18.73 -17.18 -3.41
CA ARG A 127 -19.99 -16.54 -3.80
C ARG A 127 -19.89 -16.04 -5.24
N ASP A 128 -20.96 -16.25 -6.01
CA ASP A 128 -21.05 -15.80 -7.40
C ASP A 128 -21.35 -14.30 -7.45
N PRO A 129 -20.44 -13.42 -7.91
CA PRO A 129 -20.64 -11.98 -7.92
C PRO A 129 -21.85 -11.52 -8.75
N GLU A 130 -22.24 -12.29 -9.76
CA GLU A 130 -23.36 -11.91 -10.66
C GLU A 130 -24.73 -11.96 -9.96
N LYS A 131 -24.81 -12.55 -8.77
CA LYS A 131 -26.04 -12.60 -7.95
C LYS A 131 -26.22 -11.37 -7.08
N TYR A 132 -25.27 -10.43 -7.07
CA TYR A 132 -25.26 -9.29 -6.15
C TYR A 132 -25.25 -7.95 -6.87
N ASN A 133 -25.84 -6.93 -6.24
CA ASN A 133 -25.96 -5.57 -6.77
C ASN A 133 -24.67 -4.78 -6.56
N ILE A 134 -23.55 -5.25 -7.11
CA ILE A 134 -22.19 -4.72 -6.87
C ILE A 134 -22.08 -3.23 -7.20
N ALA A 135 -22.73 -2.77 -8.28
CA ALA A 135 -22.75 -1.36 -8.66
C ALA A 135 -23.38 -0.46 -7.59
N GLU A 136 -24.43 -0.96 -6.89
CA GLU A 136 -25.04 -0.23 -5.78
C GLU A 136 -24.17 -0.25 -4.53
N PHE A 137 -23.51 -1.37 -4.23
CA PHE A 137 -22.56 -1.47 -3.14
C PHE A 137 -21.44 -0.45 -3.32
N SER A 138 -20.88 -0.39 -4.53
CA SER A 138 -19.83 0.57 -4.86
C SER A 138 -20.25 2.03 -4.63
N LYS A 139 -21.47 2.40 -5.02
CA LYS A 139 -22.01 3.75 -4.79
C LYS A 139 -22.17 4.08 -3.30
N LYS A 140 -22.51 3.08 -2.48
CA LYS A 140 -22.73 3.26 -1.02
C LYS A 140 -21.45 3.19 -0.18
N THR A 141 -20.34 2.78 -0.77
CA THR A 141 -19.06 2.61 -0.09
C THR A 141 -18.03 3.66 -0.50
N ASP A 142 -18.47 4.88 -0.78
CA ASP A 142 -17.55 5.98 -1.02
C ASP A 142 -16.66 6.23 0.19
N GLY A 143 -15.35 6.41 -0.05
CA GLY A 143 -14.36 6.57 1.02
C GLY A 143 -13.94 5.27 1.73
N PHE A 144 -14.42 4.09 1.31
CA PHE A 144 -13.98 2.81 1.85
C PHE A 144 -12.65 2.39 1.24
N SER A 145 -11.77 1.85 2.07
CA SER A 145 -10.58 1.15 1.63
C SER A 145 -10.89 -0.28 1.16
N GLY A 146 -9.94 -0.94 0.53
CA GLY A 146 -10.08 -2.36 0.19
C GLY A 146 -10.31 -3.25 1.42
N ALA A 147 -9.68 -2.92 2.54
CA ALA A 147 -9.86 -3.64 3.81
C ALA A 147 -11.26 -3.43 4.41
N ASP A 148 -11.81 -2.20 4.32
CA ASP A 148 -13.18 -1.94 4.77
C ASP A 148 -14.19 -2.77 3.97
N ILE A 149 -13.99 -2.88 2.64
CA ILE A 149 -14.86 -3.68 1.77
C ILE A 149 -14.72 -5.18 2.08
N GLU A 150 -13.51 -5.68 2.34
CA GLU A 150 -13.32 -7.06 2.78
C GLU A 150 -14.08 -7.33 4.07
N GLN A 151 -13.98 -6.43 5.06
CA GLN A 151 -14.67 -6.54 6.33
C GLN A 151 -16.19 -6.55 6.16
N VAL A 152 -16.74 -5.68 5.31
CA VAL A 152 -18.18 -5.68 4.96
C VAL A 152 -18.63 -7.04 4.46
N VAL A 153 -17.89 -7.66 3.56
CA VAL A 153 -18.24 -8.98 3.02
C VAL A 153 -18.17 -10.05 4.11
N ILE A 154 -17.15 -9.98 4.98
CA ILE A 154 -17.00 -10.93 6.10
C ILE A 154 -18.18 -10.78 7.08
N ASP A 155 -18.50 -9.56 7.49
CA ASP A 155 -19.56 -9.29 8.45
C ASP A 155 -20.95 -9.73 7.91
N ALA A 156 -21.21 -9.46 6.63
CA ALA A 156 -22.43 -9.91 5.97
C ALA A 156 -22.54 -11.44 5.92
N LEU A 157 -21.42 -12.14 5.71
CA LEU A 157 -21.36 -13.60 5.76
C LEU A 157 -21.64 -14.15 7.16
N PHE A 158 -21.07 -13.53 8.19
CA PHE A 158 -21.34 -13.92 9.59
C PHE A 158 -22.82 -13.70 9.95
N ASP A 159 -23.40 -12.57 9.55
CA ASP A 159 -24.80 -12.28 9.82
C ASP A 159 -25.75 -13.28 9.13
N SER A 160 -25.48 -13.61 7.87
CA SER A 160 -26.28 -14.60 7.12
C SER A 160 -26.16 -15.97 7.74
N PHE A 161 -24.95 -16.37 8.14
CA PHE A 161 -24.71 -17.65 8.82
C PHE A 161 -25.46 -17.75 10.16
N ASN A 162 -25.40 -16.70 10.98
CA ASN A 162 -26.07 -16.66 12.28
C ASN A 162 -27.60 -16.76 12.14
N LYS A 163 -28.16 -16.25 11.03
CA LYS A 163 -29.59 -16.35 10.70
C LYS A 163 -29.96 -17.66 10.02
N GLY A 164 -28.99 -18.54 9.74
CA GLY A 164 -29.20 -19.78 9.00
C GLY A 164 -29.65 -19.56 7.55
N GLN A 165 -29.23 -18.43 6.93
CA GLN A 165 -29.63 -18.01 5.60
C GLN A 165 -28.42 -17.91 4.66
N GLU A 166 -28.67 -17.99 3.36
CA GLU A 166 -27.66 -17.65 2.36
C GLU A 166 -27.41 -16.14 2.34
N LEU A 167 -26.18 -15.76 2.00
CA LEU A 167 -25.83 -14.34 1.83
C LEU A 167 -26.68 -13.70 0.75
N ASP A 168 -27.32 -12.57 1.08
CA ASP A 168 -28.09 -11.75 0.15
C ASP A 168 -27.62 -10.30 0.10
N ASN A 169 -28.27 -9.50 -0.77
CA ASN A 169 -27.95 -8.07 -0.90
C ASN A 169 -28.26 -7.28 0.38
N GLY A 170 -29.31 -7.66 1.11
CA GLY A 170 -29.72 -7.00 2.35
C GLY A 170 -28.64 -7.12 3.43
N ASN A 171 -28.06 -8.32 3.61
CA ASN A 171 -26.98 -8.54 4.55
C ASN A 171 -25.76 -7.64 4.24
N ILE A 172 -25.40 -7.49 2.95
CA ILE A 172 -24.30 -6.63 2.55
C ILE A 172 -24.61 -5.16 2.79
N PHE A 173 -25.82 -4.69 2.47
CA PHE A 173 -26.23 -3.31 2.76
C PHE A 173 -26.24 -3.01 4.26
N ASP A 174 -26.73 -3.93 5.10
CA ASP A 174 -26.70 -3.79 6.54
C ASP A 174 -25.26 -3.67 7.07
N ALA A 175 -24.35 -4.48 6.55
CA ALA A 175 -22.93 -4.41 6.89
C ALA A 175 -22.29 -3.09 6.45
N ILE A 176 -22.59 -2.61 5.23
CA ILE A 176 -22.11 -1.30 4.73
C ILE A 176 -22.56 -0.18 5.67
N HIS A 177 -23.83 -0.16 6.09
CA HIS A 177 -24.36 0.88 6.96
C HIS A 177 -23.72 0.91 8.36
N ARG A 178 -23.24 -0.22 8.84
CA ARG A 178 -22.57 -0.31 10.16
C ARG A 178 -21.09 0.00 10.10
N THR A 179 -20.48 -0.08 8.94
CA THR A 179 -19.03 0.12 8.77
C THR A 179 -18.72 1.60 8.66
N VAL A 180 -17.80 2.07 9.51
CA VAL A 180 -17.28 3.44 9.44
C VAL A 180 -16.08 3.45 8.48
N PRO A 181 -16.13 4.19 7.36
CA PRO A 181 -15.05 4.18 6.37
C PRO A 181 -13.77 4.83 6.90
N LEU A 182 -12.62 4.31 6.45
CA LEU A 182 -11.30 4.84 6.79
C LEU A 182 -11.18 6.34 6.50
N ALA A 183 -11.76 6.81 5.41
CA ALA A 183 -11.77 8.23 5.03
C ALA A 183 -12.37 9.14 6.09
N SER A 184 -13.37 8.66 6.86
CA SER A 184 -13.99 9.44 7.93
C SER A 184 -13.08 9.60 9.15
N THR A 185 -12.33 8.53 9.50
CA THR A 185 -11.47 8.50 10.69
C THR A 185 -10.10 9.14 10.46
N MET A 186 -9.64 9.22 9.20
CA MET A 186 -8.31 9.70 8.83
C MET A 186 -8.35 10.88 7.84
N LYS A 187 -9.42 11.66 7.83
CA LYS A 187 -9.67 12.71 6.82
C LYS A 187 -8.53 13.71 6.68
N GLU A 188 -8.00 14.21 7.80
CA GLU A 188 -6.91 15.19 7.81
C GLU A 188 -5.64 14.61 7.23
N LYS A 189 -5.23 13.43 7.73
CA LYS A 189 -4.03 12.74 7.26
C LYS A 189 -4.10 12.39 5.77
N LEU A 190 -5.25 11.92 5.29
CA LEU A 190 -5.45 11.65 3.85
C LEU A 190 -5.32 12.92 3.01
N SER A 191 -5.85 14.05 3.50
CA SER A 191 -5.72 15.34 2.81
C SER A 191 -4.26 15.79 2.71
N GLU A 192 -3.47 15.63 3.77
CA GLU A 192 -2.05 15.97 3.79
C GLU A 192 -1.24 15.10 2.83
N ILE A 193 -1.46 13.78 2.88
CA ILE A 193 -0.78 12.85 1.97
C ILE A 193 -1.13 13.13 0.51
N ARG A 194 -2.40 13.43 0.19
CA ARG A 194 -2.83 13.78 -1.17
C ARG A 194 -2.17 15.07 -1.67
N LYS A 195 -2.04 16.10 -0.83
CA LYS A 195 -1.32 17.34 -1.18
C LYS A 195 0.15 17.05 -1.51
N TRP A 196 0.81 16.26 -0.65
CA TRP A 196 2.19 15.86 -0.88
C TRP A 196 2.35 15.06 -2.17
N ALA A 197 1.44 14.09 -2.41
CA ALA A 197 1.49 13.20 -3.57
C ALA A 197 1.28 13.94 -4.88
N ASN A 198 0.37 14.92 -4.93
CA ASN A 198 0.11 15.72 -6.13
C ASN A 198 1.34 16.48 -6.64
N GLU A 199 2.29 16.78 -5.74
CA GLU A 199 3.53 17.48 -6.11
C GLU A 199 4.68 16.54 -6.47
N ARG A 200 4.68 15.28 -5.96
CA ARG A 200 5.87 14.44 -5.91
C ARG A 200 5.70 13.00 -6.35
N ALA A 201 4.46 12.55 -6.56
CA ALA A 201 4.17 11.15 -6.85
C ALA A 201 3.30 11.00 -8.10
N VAL A 202 3.37 9.84 -8.73
CA VAL A 202 2.45 9.42 -9.78
C VAL A 202 1.24 8.75 -9.15
N ILE A 203 0.05 9.17 -9.53
CA ILE A 203 -1.19 8.55 -9.03
C ILE A 203 -1.32 7.16 -9.66
N ALA A 204 -1.40 6.12 -8.84
CA ALA A 204 -1.47 4.73 -9.29
C ALA A 204 -2.85 4.36 -9.87
N SER A 205 -3.93 4.97 -9.36
CA SER A 205 -5.28 4.77 -9.86
C SER A 205 -5.60 5.77 -10.97
N LEU A 206 -6.27 5.30 -12.03
CA LEU A 206 -6.79 6.20 -13.05
C LEU A 206 -7.90 7.09 -12.43
N PRO A 207 -7.82 8.43 -12.59
CA PRO A 207 -8.87 9.30 -12.10
C PRO A 207 -10.21 8.90 -12.74
N GLU A 208 -11.27 8.83 -11.94
CA GLU A 208 -12.62 8.75 -12.50
C GLU A 208 -12.80 10.00 -13.36
N LYS A 209 -13.03 9.82 -14.67
CA LYS A 209 -13.47 10.93 -15.52
C LYS A 209 -14.78 11.41 -14.91
N GLU A 210 -14.74 12.55 -14.23
CA GLU A 210 -15.95 13.26 -13.90
C GLU A 210 -16.68 13.52 -15.22
N ILE A 211 -17.93 13.04 -15.30
CA ILE A 211 -18.86 13.32 -16.40
C ILE A 211 -19.44 14.73 -16.17
N SER A 212 -18.62 15.67 -15.81
CA SER A 212 -18.89 17.10 -15.78
C SER A 212 -17.81 17.76 -16.63
N GLY A 213 -18.22 18.27 -17.80
CA GLY A 213 -17.48 18.85 -18.91
C GLY A 213 -16.38 19.90 -18.64
N GLU A 214 -15.53 19.70 -17.68
CA GLU A 214 -14.32 20.49 -17.48
C GLU A 214 -13.08 19.64 -17.78
N THR A 215 -12.37 20.06 -18.81
CA THR A 215 -11.11 19.46 -19.26
C THR A 215 -10.05 19.69 -18.20
N ILE A 216 -9.76 18.65 -17.39
CA ILE A 216 -8.59 18.69 -16.51
C ILE A 216 -7.34 18.55 -17.38
N ASN A 217 -6.53 19.61 -17.44
CA ASN A 217 -5.18 19.56 -18.01
C ASN A 217 -4.33 18.62 -17.15
N ILE A 218 -4.20 17.38 -17.58
CA ILE A 218 -3.20 16.45 -17.05
C ILE A 218 -1.85 16.98 -17.58
N SER A 219 -1.03 17.55 -16.69
CA SER A 219 0.36 17.83 -17.02
C SER A 219 1.00 16.49 -17.42
N SER A 220 1.35 16.39 -18.70
CA SER A 220 1.91 15.21 -19.33
C SER A 220 3.08 14.68 -18.51
N GLY A 221 2.92 13.48 -17.95
CA GLY A 221 4.04 12.69 -17.50
C GLY A 221 5.04 12.53 -18.66
N ARG A 222 6.33 12.62 -18.37
CA ARG A 222 7.40 12.46 -19.35
C ARG A 222 7.22 11.14 -20.10
N GLN A 223 7.14 11.22 -21.42
CA GLN A 223 7.32 10.03 -22.27
C GLN A 223 8.73 9.49 -22.03
N ILE A 224 8.81 8.23 -21.65
CA ILE A 224 10.07 7.49 -21.60
C ILE A 224 10.27 6.99 -23.02
N GLU A 225 11.25 7.57 -23.74
CA GLU A 225 11.77 6.98 -24.98
C GLU A 225 12.73 5.85 -24.58
N PHE A 226 12.49 4.65 -25.12
CA PHE A 226 13.38 3.48 -25.01
C PHE A 226 14.49 3.53 -26.06
#